data_b4f3f1ddb46bf88b442f9f6ee92add8a
#
_entry.id   b4f3f1ddb46bf88b442f9f6ee92add8a
#
_cell.length_a   1.000
_cell.length_b   1.000
_cell.length_c   1.000
_cell.angle_alpha   90.00
_cell.angle_beta   90.00
_cell.angle_gamma   90.00
#
_symmetry.space_group_name_H-M   'P 1'
#
loop_
_entity.id
_entity.type
_entity.pdbx_description
1 polymer ?
#
loop_
_entity_poly.entity_id
_entity_poly.type
_entity_poly.pdbx_seq_one_letter_code
_entity_poly.pdbx_strand_id
1 'polypeptide(L)'
;LFNDIPEAIYNTLEIAKRCNLQLSLGDNYLPDYPIPDGLSADDFLTKQAIKGLEQKYNALNSMNIKHHHLNKDTVLTYKDRLNYELKVVIKMGFSGYFLIVMDFIAWAKQNKIPVGPGRGSGAGSLIAYVLEITDLDPIELIFFSRGL
;
A
#
# COMPACT_ATOMS: atom_id res chain seq x y z
N LEU A 1 14.31 23.85 -37.92
CA LEU A 1 13.44 24.16 -36.80
C LEU A 1 14.11 25.27 -35.95
N PHE A 2 13.37 26.31 -35.58
CA PHE A 2 13.78 27.41 -34.71
C PHE A 2 14.90 28.33 -35.29
N ASN A 3 15.07 28.35 -36.61
CA ASN A 3 16.05 29.29 -37.26
C ASN A 3 15.64 30.75 -37.10
N ASP A 4 14.38 31.01 -36.83
CA ASP A 4 13.78 32.33 -36.58
C ASP A 4 13.93 32.80 -35.12
N ILE A 5 14.32 31.87 -34.21
CA ILE A 5 14.54 32.16 -32.79
C ILE A 5 15.83 31.48 -32.31
N PRO A 6 17.02 32.02 -32.75
CA PRO A 6 18.32 31.40 -32.39
C PRO A 6 18.56 31.37 -30.87
N GLU A 7 17.99 32.31 -30.11
CA GLU A 7 18.09 32.34 -28.65
C GLU A 7 17.50 31.08 -28.00
N ALA A 8 16.47 30.47 -28.61
CA ALA A 8 15.90 29.21 -28.09
C ALA A 8 16.93 28.08 -28.13
N ILE A 9 17.79 28.06 -29.16
CA ILE A 9 18.86 27.05 -29.29
C ILE A 9 19.97 27.34 -28.28
N TYR A 10 20.40 28.58 -28.13
CA TYR A 10 21.44 28.97 -27.16
C TYR A 10 20.96 28.68 -25.71
N ASN A 11 19.70 28.95 -25.41
CA ASN A 11 19.13 28.69 -24.07
C ASN A 11 19.12 27.20 -23.70
N THR A 12 19.13 26.28 -24.65
CA THR A 12 19.27 24.84 -24.34
C THR A 12 20.60 24.53 -23.65
N LEU A 13 21.68 25.16 -24.08
CA LEU A 13 23.00 25.05 -23.47
C LEU A 13 23.04 25.70 -22.07
N GLU A 14 22.38 26.85 -21.91
CA GLU A 14 22.31 27.52 -20.61
C GLU A 14 21.48 26.69 -19.60
N ILE A 15 20.40 26.05 -20.04
CA ILE A 15 19.62 25.10 -19.21
C ILE A 15 20.49 23.91 -18.85
N ALA A 16 21.18 23.31 -19.81
CA ALA A 16 22.06 22.17 -19.56
C ALA A 16 23.16 22.48 -18.52
N LYS A 17 23.74 23.67 -18.55
CA LYS A 17 24.72 24.14 -17.56
C LYS A 17 24.12 24.29 -16.15
N ARG A 18 22.84 24.62 -16.04
CA ARG A 18 22.11 24.73 -14.76
C ARG A 18 21.71 23.40 -14.20
N CYS A 19 21.53 22.37 -15.04
CA CYS A 19 21.23 21.00 -14.63
C CYS A 19 22.48 20.32 -14.05
N ASN A 20 22.82 20.70 -12.82
CA ASN A 20 24.07 20.30 -12.16
C ASN A 20 23.76 19.66 -10.79
N LEU A 21 22.81 18.72 -10.79
CA LEU A 21 22.38 18.01 -9.59
C LEU A 21 23.13 16.68 -9.46
N GLN A 22 23.76 16.47 -8.31
CA GLN A 22 24.21 15.14 -7.88
C GLN A 22 23.09 14.45 -7.13
N LEU A 23 22.68 13.29 -7.63
CA LEU A 23 21.67 12.46 -6.97
C LEU A 23 22.38 11.45 -6.06
N SER A 24 21.98 11.41 -4.79
CA SER A 24 22.28 10.28 -3.91
C SER A 24 21.35 9.12 -4.27
N LEU A 25 21.90 8.08 -4.87
CA LEU A 25 21.13 6.89 -5.26
C LEU A 25 21.33 5.79 -4.21
N GLY A 26 20.25 5.09 -3.89
CA GLY A 26 20.28 3.95 -2.96
C GLY A 26 19.90 4.26 -1.53
N ASP A 27 19.74 5.51 -1.16
CA ASP A 27 19.27 5.92 0.17
C ASP A 27 17.73 6.02 0.18
N ASN A 28 17.10 5.37 1.14
CA ASN A 28 15.66 5.47 1.37
C ASN A 28 15.38 6.54 2.41
N TYR A 29 14.81 7.67 1.99
CA TYR A 29 14.40 8.78 2.86
C TYR A 29 12.91 8.63 3.21
N LEU A 30 12.58 7.65 4.03
CA LEU A 30 11.23 7.50 4.58
C LEU A 30 11.14 8.21 5.93
N PRO A 31 10.05 8.96 6.20
CA PRO A 31 9.82 9.51 7.54
C PRO A 31 9.66 8.40 8.57
N ASP A 32 10.08 8.66 9.80
CA ASP A 32 9.83 7.76 10.91
C ASP A 32 8.36 7.82 11.33
N TYR A 33 7.71 6.67 11.41
CA TYR A 33 6.35 6.57 11.94
C TYR A 33 6.40 6.47 13.47
N PRO A 34 5.60 7.25 14.21
CA PRO A 34 5.56 7.16 15.68
C PRO A 34 4.97 5.80 16.10
N ILE A 35 5.82 4.96 16.67
CA ILE A 35 5.46 3.61 17.08
C ILE A 35 5.33 3.59 18.62
N PRO A 36 4.35 2.86 19.17
CA PRO A 36 4.22 2.68 20.60
C PRO A 36 5.49 2.10 21.23
N ASP A 37 5.84 2.56 22.44
CA ASP A 37 7.03 2.12 23.16
C ASP A 37 7.16 0.60 23.23
N GLY A 38 8.37 0.10 22.98
CA GLY A 38 8.71 -1.32 23.07
C GLY A 38 8.39 -2.16 21.83
N LEU A 39 7.89 -1.56 20.74
CA LEU A 39 7.65 -2.25 19.48
C LEU A 39 8.57 -1.76 18.37
N SER A 40 8.95 -2.65 17.46
CA SER A 40 9.54 -2.27 16.18
C SER A 40 8.44 -1.92 15.15
N ALA A 41 8.82 -1.22 14.07
CA ALA A 41 7.90 -0.96 12.95
C ALA A 41 7.34 -2.25 12.36
N ASP A 42 8.16 -3.29 12.29
CA ASP A 42 7.79 -4.59 11.75
C ASP A 42 6.77 -5.31 12.64
N ASP A 43 6.99 -5.29 13.95
CA ASP A 43 6.06 -5.90 14.92
C ASP A 43 4.74 -5.14 14.96
N PHE A 44 4.80 -3.81 14.90
CA PHE A 44 3.60 -2.98 14.91
C PHE A 44 2.78 -3.17 13.63
N LEU A 45 3.42 -3.18 12.46
CA LEU A 45 2.75 -3.50 11.18
C LEU A 45 2.10 -4.87 11.24
N THR A 46 2.84 -5.89 11.69
CA THR A 46 2.34 -7.26 11.81
C THR A 46 1.10 -7.32 12.70
N LYS A 47 1.16 -6.67 13.86
CA LYS A 47 0.04 -6.60 14.80
C LYS A 47 -1.19 -5.92 14.19
N GLN A 48 -1.01 -4.80 13.49
CA GLN A 48 -2.10 -4.09 12.83
C GLN A 48 -2.71 -4.92 11.69
N ALA A 49 -1.89 -5.59 10.90
CA ALA A 49 -2.35 -6.42 9.80
C ALA A 49 -3.16 -7.64 10.27
N ILE A 50 -2.72 -8.32 11.32
CA ILE A 50 -3.45 -9.44 11.93
C ILE A 50 -4.79 -8.95 12.49
N LYS A 51 -4.79 -7.85 13.24
CA LYS A 51 -6.01 -7.25 13.78
C LYS A 51 -6.99 -6.87 12.67
N GLY A 52 -6.50 -6.27 11.58
CA GLY A 52 -7.31 -5.90 10.42
C GLY A 52 -7.94 -7.11 9.75
N LEU A 53 -7.19 -8.22 9.60
CA LEU A 53 -7.72 -9.46 9.06
C LEU A 53 -8.85 -10.03 9.93
N GLU A 54 -8.69 -10.04 11.25
CA GLU A 54 -9.71 -10.47 12.19
C GLU A 54 -10.98 -9.61 12.10
N GLN A 55 -10.83 -8.31 11.97
CA GLN A 55 -11.95 -7.38 11.80
C GLN A 55 -12.73 -7.65 10.51
N LYS A 56 -12.02 -7.87 9.37
CA LYS A 56 -12.66 -8.24 8.10
C LYS A 56 -13.44 -9.56 8.23
N TYR A 57 -12.89 -10.59 8.87
CA TYR A 57 -13.60 -11.84 9.12
C TYR A 57 -14.84 -11.67 9.97
N ASN A 58 -14.74 -10.90 11.05
CA ASN A 58 -15.89 -10.67 11.94
C ASN A 58 -17.00 -9.90 11.23
N ALA A 59 -16.64 -8.93 10.38
CA ALA A 59 -17.60 -8.18 9.57
C ALA A 59 -18.33 -9.09 8.57
N LEU A 60 -17.61 -9.95 7.86
CA LEU A 60 -18.20 -10.91 6.90
C LEU A 60 -19.14 -11.90 7.58
N ASN A 61 -18.74 -12.43 8.73
CA ASN A 61 -19.58 -13.34 9.52
C ASN A 61 -20.86 -12.67 10.04
N SER A 62 -20.79 -11.40 10.42
CA SER A 62 -21.94 -10.65 10.95
C SER A 62 -22.98 -10.29 9.88
N MET A 63 -22.55 -10.10 8.63
CA MET A 63 -23.43 -9.73 7.51
C MET A 63 -24.27 -10.89 6.97
N ASN A 64 -24.07 -12.13 7.45
CA ASN A 64 -24.82 -13.33 7.05
C ASN A 64 -24.93 -13.48 5.52
N ILE A 65 -23.88 -13.08 4.78
CA ILE A 65 -23.83 -13.13 3.32
C ILE A 65 -23.71 -14.59 2.90
N LYS A 66 -24.82 -15.18 2.45
CA LYS A 66 -24.96 -16.60 2.08
C LYS A 66 -23.97 -17.11 1.01
N HIS A 67 -23.19 -16.25 0.40
CA HIS A 67 -22.23 -16.58 -0.65
C HIS A 67 -20.76 -16.65 -0.18
N HIS A 68 -20.47 -16.25 1.08
CA HIS A 68 -19.14 -16.36 1.66
C HIS A 68 -19.10 -17.49 2.68
N HIS A 69 -18.95 -18.71 2.19
CA HIS A 69 -18.54 -19.81 3.05
C HIS A 69 -17.06 -19.63 3.41
N LEU A 70 -16.79 -18.91 4.51
CA LEU A 70 -15.48 -18.92 5.15
C LEU A 70 -15.25 -20.32 5.71
N ASN A 71 -14.90 -21.26 4.84
CA ASN A 71 -14.45 -22.58 5.27
C ASN A 71 -13.02 -22.46 5.83
N LYS A 72 -12.54 -23.49 6.50
CA LYS A 72 -11.19 -23.50 7.08
C LYS A 72 -10.10 -23.27 6.04
N ASP A 73 -10.30 -23.73 4.81
CA ASP A 73 -9.34 -23.60 3.72
C ASP A 73 -9.24 -22.15 3.24
N THR A 74 -10.37 -21.43 3.16
CA THR A 74 -10.39 -20.00 2.83
C THR A 74 -9.65 -19.19 3.90
N VAL A 75 -9.93 -19.42 5.17
CA VAL A 75 -9.23 -18.74 6.27
C VAL A 75 -7.73 -18.98 6.23
N LEU A 76 -7.32 -20.22 5.93
CA LEU A 76 -5.90 -20.57 5.81
C LEU A 76 -5.25 -19.82 4.65
N THR A 77 -5.92 -19.76 3.50
CA THR A 77 -5.44 -19.02 2.33
C THR A 77 -5.14 -17.54 2.62
N TYR A 78 -6.03 -16.85 3.35
CA TYR A 78 -5.79 -15.45 3.76
C TYR A 78 -4.61 -15.32 4.71
N LYS A 79 -4.51 -16.22 5.71
CA LYS A 79 -3.40 -16.21 6.67
C LYS A 79 -2.05 -16.47 5.99
N ASP A 80 -1.98 -17.44 5.11
CA ASP A 80 -0.75 -17.79 4.39
C ASP A 80 -0.33 -16.63 3.46
N ARG A 81 -1.30 -16.05 2.75
CA ARG A 81 -1.03 -14.89 1.89
C ARG A 81 -0.57 -13.67 2.70
N LEU A 82 -1.22 -13.37 3.82
CA LEU A 82 -0.82 -12.25 4.68
C LEU A 82 0.60 -12.45 5.23
N ASN A 83 0.90 -13.66 5.73
CA ASN A 83 2.23 -13.99 6.22
C ASN A 83 3.31 -13.88 5.13
N TYR A 84 2.99 -14.30 3.91
CA TYR A 84 3.91 -14.15 2.79
C TYR A 84 4.18 -12.68 2.46
N GLU A 85 3.14 -11.85 2.32
CA GLU A 85 3.30 -10.44 2.01
C GLU A 85 4.04 -9.69 3.13
N LEU A 86 3.73 -9.96 4.40
CA LEU A 86 4.43 -9.37 5.55
C LEU A 86 5.93 -9.66 5.49
N LYS A 87 6.33 -10.90 5.23
CA LYS A 87 7.75 -11.25 5.08
C LYS A 87 8.44 -10.45 3.98
N VAL A 88 7.76 -10.23 2.85
CA VAL A 88 8.30 -9.44 1.72
C VAL A 88 8.46 -7.99 2.13
N VAL A 89 7.42 -7.36 2.69
CA VAL A 89 7.41 -5.94 3.09
C VAL A 89 8.47 -5.65 4.14
N ILE A 90 8.56 -6.51 5.16
CA ILE A 90 9.57 -6.41 6.24
C ILE A 90 10.99 -6.55 5.66
N LYS A 91 11.22 -7.57 4.83
CA LYS A 91 12.54 -7.77 4.20
C LYS A 91 12.97 -6.58 3.34
N MET A 92 12.01 -5.88 2.74
CA MET A 92 12.28 -4.69 1.91
C MET A 92 12.39 -3.39 2.73
N GLY A 93 12.14 -3.42 4.04
CA GLY A 93 12.21 -2.24 4.91
C GLY A 93 11.05 -1.25 4.72
N PHE A 94 9.89 -1.70 4.21
CA PHE A 94 8.74 -0.84 3.93
C PHE A 94 7.67 -0.81 5.01
N SER A 95 7.93 -1.37 6.20
CA SER A 95 6.97 -1.39 7.31
C SER A 95 6.49 0.00 7.70
N GLY A 96 7.42 0.95 7.87
CA GLY A 96 7.10 2.34 8.16
C GLY A 96 6.26 3.01 7.08
N TYR A 97 6.54 2.73 5.81
CA TYR A 97 5.77 3.25 4.68
C TYR A 97 4.29 2.80 4.75
N PHE A 98 4.03 1.52 4.98
CA PHE A 98 2.67 1.02 5.11
C PHE A 98 1.93 1.64 6.29
N LEU A 99 2.61 1.83 7.42
CA LEU A 99 2.03 2.47 8.60
C LEU A 99 1.66 3.94 8.35
N ILE A 100 2.52 4.69 7.67
CA ILE A 100 2.26 6.09 7.28
C ILE A 100 1.05 6.16 6.35
N VAL A 101 0.99 5.29 5.34
CA VAL A 101 -0.12 5.28 4.37
C VAL A 101 -1.43 4.90 5.06
N MET A 102 -1.41 3.90 5.93
CA MET A 102 -2.56 3.51 6.76
C MET A 102 -3.09 4.71 7.57
N ASP A 103 -2.20 5.43 8.22
CA ASP A 103 -2.56 6.54 9.11
C ASP A 103 -3.25 7.69 8.36
N PHE A 104 -2.66 8.20 7.28
CA PHE A 104 -3.26 9.32 6.57
C PHE A 104 -4.56 8.93 5.83
N ILE A 105 -4.70 7.68 5.37
CA ILE A 105 -5.95 7.20 4.78
C ILE A 105 -7.02 7.04 5.86
N ALA A 106 -6.68 6.49 7.02
CA ALA A 106 -7.59 6.39 8.15
C ALA A 106 -8.07 7.78 8.59
N TRP A 107 -7.15 8.75 8.68
CA TRP A 107 -7.48 10.13 9.00
C TRP A 107 -8.45 10.75 7.98
N ALA A 108 -8.19 10.56 6.68
CA ALA A 108 -9.06 11.06 5.63
C ALA A 108 -10.47 10.47 5.74
N LYS A 109 -10.59 9.14 5.91
CA LYS A 109 -11.88 8.46 6.08
C LYS A 109 -12.63 8.94 7.32
N GLN A 110 -11.94 9.14 8.46
CA GLN A 110 -12.53 9.67 9.70
C GLN A 110 -13.06 11.10 9.53
N ASN A 111 -12.37 11.90 8.71
CA ASN A 111 -12.78 13.28 8.41
C ASN A 111 -13.76 13.38 7.22
N LYS A 112 -14.34 12.25 6.78
CA LYS A 112 -15.30 12.18 5.67
C LYS A 112 -14.75 12.71 4.34
N ILE A 113 -13.44 12.63 4.15
CA ILE A 113 -12.79 12.96 2.89
C ILE A 113 -12.84 11.69 2.02
N PRO A 114 -13.41 11.77 0.80
CA PRO A 114 -13.50 10.61 -0.09
C PRO A 114 -12.12 10.06 -0.44
N VAL A 115 -11.94 8.75 -0.27
CA VAL A 115 -10.74 8.02 -0.67
C VAL A 115 -11.14 6.97 -1.70
N GLY A 116 -10.41 6.88 -2.80
CA GLY A 116 -10.67 5.85 -3.82
C GLY A 116 -10.38 4.43 -3.30
N PRO A 117 -11.06 3.40 -3.85
CA PRO A 117 -10.98 2.02 -3.35
C PRO A 117 -9.62 1.36 -3.54
N GLY A 118 -8.74 1.96 -4.30
CA GLY A 118 -7.42 1.47 -4.64
C GLY A 118 -7.04 1.80 -6.07
N ARG A 119 -5.74 1.71 -6.39
CA ARG A 119 -5.23 1.95 -7.74
C ARG A 119 -4.00 1.09 -8.03
N GLY A 120 -3.78 0.81 -9.32
CA GLY A 120 -2.60 0.08 -9.79
C GLY A 120 -2.42 -1.26 -9.09
N SER A 121 -1.17 -1.67 -8.91
CA SER A 121 -0.82 -2.95 -8.26
C SER A 121 -1.16 -2.99 -6.76
N GLY A 122 -1.36 -1.84 -6.12
CA GLY A 122 -1.74 -1.77 -4.70
C GLY A 122 -3.07 -2.46 -4.39
N ALA A 123 -4.00 -2.50 -5.36
CA ALA A 123 -5.26 -3.23 -5.24
C ALA A 123 -5.08 -4.76 -5.09
N GLY A 124 -3.91 -5.29 -5.48
CA GLY A 124 -3.57 -6.72 -5.33
C GLY A 124 -2.91 -7.07 -3.99
N SER A 125 -2.69 -6.11 -3.08
CA SER A 125 -2.05 -6.34 -1.79
C SER A 125 -3.06 -6.64 -0.69
N LEU A 126 -2.91 -7.81 -0.05
CA LEU A 126 -3.72 -8.17 1.09
C LEU A 126 -3.39 -7.33 2.33
N ILE A 127 -2.12 -6.95 2.53
CA ILE A 127 -1.74 -6.02 3.61
C ILE A 127 -2.47 -4.70 3.44
N ALA A 128 -2.50 -4.12 2.22
CA ALA A 128 -3.18 -2.87 1.96
C ALA A 128 -4.70 -2.98 2.25
N TYR A 129 -5.31 -4.11 1.92
CA TYR A 129 -6.73 -4.36 2.18
C TYR A 129 -7.04 -4.48 3.68
N VAL A 130 -6.28 -5.27 4.43
CA VAL A 130 -6.54 -5.45 5.86
C VAL A 130 -6.20 -4.21 6.70
N LEU A 131 -5.29 -3.36 6.22
CA LEU A 131 -4.99 -2.06 6.81
C LEU A 131 -5.95 -0.93 6.37
N GLU A 132 -7.00 -1.26 5.60
CA GLU A 132 -7.98 -0.31 5.08
C GLU A 132 -7.39 0.79 4.17
N ILE A 133 -6.20 0.54 3.62
CA ILE A 133 -5.57 1.36 2.57
C ILE A 133 -6.33 1.21 1.26
N THR A 134 -6.76 -0.02 0.95
CA THR A 134 -7.63 -0.34 -0.19
C THR A 134 -8.92 -0.98 0.29
N ASP A 135 -10.00 -0.85 -0.50
CA ASP A 135 -11.31 -1.39 -0.17
C ASP A 135 -11.65 -2.66 -0.99
N LEU A 136 -10.74 -3.08 -1.86
CA LEU A 136 -10.91 -4.24 -2.74
C LEU A 136 -10.22 -5.47 -2.15
N ASP A 137 -10.96 -6.58 -2.00
CA ASP A 137 -10.39 -7.85 -1.57
C ASP A 137 -9.59 -8.49 -2.71
N PRO A 138 -8.25 -8.60 -2.57
CA PRO A 138 -7.41 -9.10 -3.66
C PRO A 138 -7.58 -10.61 -3.91
N ILE A 139 -8.05 -11.37 -2.92
CA ILE A 139 -8.22 -12.82 -3.04
C ILE A 139 -9.53 -13.11 -3.80
N GLU A 140 -10.60 -12.41 -3.48
CA GLU A 140 -11.87 -12.54 -4.20
C GLU A 140 -11.77 -12.12 -5.66
N LEU A 141 -11.12 -11.00 -5.93
CA LEU A 141 -10.94 -10.51 -7.31
C LEU A 141 -10.14 -11.49 -8.18
N ILE A 142 -9.17 -12.22 -7.61
CA ILE A 142 -8.43 -13.27 -8.34
C ILE A 142 -9.34 -14.44 -8.69
N PHE A 143 -10.28 -14.81 -7.84
CA PHE A 143 -11.26 -15.84 -8.16
C PHE A 143 -12.18 -15.42 -9.31
N PHE A 144 -12.60 -14.16 -9.36
CA PHE A 144 -13.39 -13.64 -10.47
C PHE A 144 -12.61 -13.57 -11.80
N SER A 145 -11.32 -13.24 -11.76
CA SER A 145 -10.48 -13.16 -12.96
C SER A 145 -10.09 -14.52 -13.55
N ARG A 146 -10.19 -15.62 -12.80
CA ARG A 146 -9.93 -17.00 -13.25
C ARG A 146 -11.18 -17.69 -13.79
N GLY A 147 -12.33 -17.10 -13.68
CA GLY A 147 -13.62 -17.61 -14.14
C GLY A 147 -14.10 -17.02 -15.48
N LEU A 148 -13.27 -16.24 -16.16
CA LEU A 148 -13.39 -15.79 -17.56
C LEU A 148 -12.27 -16.47 -18.36
#